data_50408af51d52b72fc8e2a889d80e04fd
#
_entry.id   50408af51d52b72fc8e2a889d80e04fd
#
_cell.length_a   1.000
_cell.length_b   1.000
_cell.length_c   1.000
_cell.angle_alpha   90.00
_cell.angle_beta   90.00
_cell.angle_gamma   90.00
#
_symmetry.space_group_name_H-M   'P 1'
#
loop_
_entity.id
_entity.type
_entity.pdbx_description
1 polymer ?
#
loop_
_entity_poly.entity_id
_entity_poly.type
_entity_poly.pdbx_seq_one_letter_code
_entity_poly.pdbx_strand_id
1 'polypeptide(L)'
;MAYNTKRFHTPMFEQMLFPNDLEGVLMEMQFTPDMLAQAVRFRQTLVRNGLTRFNGCEAQWRRPVNVERVILVVGQVESDPSLKHGVQSIRTNLGLLKAVAQANADAHIVYKPHPEVWATLQNNGAYRHEMQLWCDEAVGNITLSELLPKVNEVHVMTSLAGFEALLRGKKVSCYGHSFYAGWGLTTDMVPMPSRPRQLNVDELVAGALFSYPRYMHRLEGKVRSTTPEMPLMKGLGSWRTEPAMLSARA
;
A
#
# COMPACT_ATOMS: atom_id res chain seq x y z
N MET A 1 2.74 27.58 16.30
CA MET A 1 3.90 26.66 16.30
C MET A 1 3.56 25.51 15.37
N ALA A 2 4.10 25.52 14.19
CA ALA A 2 3.85 24.49 13.19
C ALA A 2 4.53 23.18 13.62
N TYR A 3 3.77 22.12 13.79
CA TYR A 3 4.28 20.79 14.06
C TYR A 3 4.95 20.25 12.81
N ASN A 4 6.20 19.86 12.95
CA ASN A 4 6.99 19.22 11.91
C ASN A 4 6.48 17.77 11.72
N THR A 5 5.44 17.59 10.92
CA THR A 5 4.84 16.31 10.55
C THR A 5 5.76 15.46 9.67
N LYS A 6 6.92 15.97 9.26
CA LYS A 6 7.90 15.28 8.41
C LYS A 6 8.54 14.05 9.05
N ARG A 7 8.49 13.88 10.37
CA ARG A 7 9.11 12.74 11.06
C ARG A 7 8.30 11.44 11.07
N PHE A 8 7.03 11.44 10.68
CA PHE A 8 6.21 10.23 10.72
C PHE A 8 6.08 9.49 9.38
N HIS A 9 6.49 10.10 8.28
CA HIS A 9 6.46 9.47 6.95
C HIS A 9 7.79 8.86 6.51
N THR A 10 8.89 9.33 7.04
CA THR A 10 10.23 9.00 6.57
C THR A 10 10.74 7.61 7.00
N PRO A 11 10.51 7.10 8.23
CA PRO A 11 11.17 5.88 8.68
C PRO A 11 10.75 4.60 7.98
N MET A 12 9.51 4.52 7.50
CA MET A 12 8.97 3.27 6.94
C MET A 12 9.37 3.04 5.49
N PHE A 13 9.73 4.08 4.75
CA PHE A 13 10.09 4.02 3.33
C PHE A 13 11.59 4.10 3.06
N GLU A 14 12.35 4.85 3.86
CA GLU A 14 13.82 4.94 3.70
C GLU A 14 14.55 3.68 4.16
N GLN A 15 13.91 2.83 4.95
CA GLN A 15 14.51 1.65 5.57
C GLN A 15 14.45 0.38 4.70
N MET A 16 14.00 0.47 3.45
CA MET A 16 13.82 -0.71 2.58
C MET A 16 15.14 -1.29 2.03
N LEU A 17 16.27 -0.65 2.24
CA LEU A 17 17.53 -1.00 1.56
C LEU A 17 18.60 -1.62 2.46
N PHE A 18 18.44 -1.46 3.75
CA PHE A 18 19.38 -2.02 4.72
C PHE A 18 18.60 -2.87 5.72
N PRO A 19 19.24 -3.87 6.35
CA PRO A 19 18.65 -4.55 7.50
C PRO A 19 18.22 -3.46 8.48
N ASN A 20 16.92 -3.24 8.56
CA ASN A 20 16.36 -2.18 9.38
C ASN A 20 15.75 -2.79 10.65
N ASP A 21 15.47 -1.96 11.63
CA ASP A 21 14.90 -2.39 12.90
C ASP A 21 13.60 -3.19 12.72
N LEU A 22 12.77 -2.87 11.69
CA LEU A 22 11.57 -3.63 11.38
C LEU A 22 11.89 -5.04 10.86
N GLU A 23 12.89 -5.16 9.98
CA GLU A 23 13.32 -6.47 9.47
C GLU A 23 13.86 -7.33 10.60
N GLY A 24 14.67 -6.75 11.51
CA GLY A 24 15.12 -7.41 12.73
C GLY A 24 13.96 -7.88 13.60
N VAL A 25 12.96 -7.01 13.84
CA VAL A 25 11.75 -7.38 14.60
C VAL A 25 11.02 -8.54 13.94
N LEU A 26 10.80 -8.49 12.63
CA LEU A 26 10.09 -9.55 11.90
C LEU A 26 10.88 -10.85 11.83
N MET A 27 12.21 -10.79 11.84
CA MET A 27 13.08 -11.97 11.80
C MET A 27 13.19 -12.68 13.16
N GLU A 28 13.28 -11.93 14.25
CA GLU A 28 13.68 -12.48 15.54
C GLU A 28 12.55 -12.60 16.56
N MET A 29 11.49 -11.79 16.39
CA MET A 29 10.42 -11.70 17.37
C MET A 29 9.64 -13.01 17.54
N GLN A 30 9.42 -13.40 18.80
CA GLN A 30 8.48 -14.44 19.16
C GLN A 30 7.09 -13.81 19.40
N PHE A 31 6.14 -14.13 18.53
CA PHE A 31 4.78 -13.60 18.64
C PHE A 31 3.97 -14.43 19.64
N THR A 32 3.54 -13.80 20.73
CA THR A 32 2.69 -14.44 21.71
C THR A 32 1.23 -14.59 21.20
N PRO A 33 0.45 -15.54 21.73
CA PRO A 33 -0.97 -15.68 21.39
C PRO A 33 -1.77 -14.38 21.58
N ASP A 34 -1.49 -13.61 22.62
CA ASP A 34 -2.17 -12.34 22.91
C ASP A 34 -1.84 -11.27 21.86
N MET A 35 -0.59 -11.17 21.43
CA MET A 35 -0.18 -10.26 20.35
C MET A 35 -0.88 -10.62 19.04
N LEU A 36 -0.95 -11.90 18.69
CA LEU A 36 -1.65 -12.36 17.49
C LEU A 36 -3.15 -12.11 17.58
N ALA A 37 -3.77 -12.38 18.73
CA ALA A 37 -5.19 -12.08 18.95
C ALA A 37 -5.48 -10.57 18.80
N GLN A 38 -4.59 -9.70 19.26
CA GLN A 38 -4.69 -8.26 19.08
C GLN A 38 -4.54 -7.87 17.61
N ALA A 39 -3.56 -8.43 16.90
CA ALA A 39 -3.34 -8.19 15.47
C ALA A 39 -4.55 -8.62 14.62
N VAL A 40 -5.12 -9.78 14.89
CA VAL A 40 -6.36 -10.28 14.25
C VAL A 40 -7.51 -9.30 14.44
N ARG A 41 -7.81 -8.91 15.68
CA ARG A 41 -8.89 -7.96 15.98
C ARG A 41 -8.69 -6.63 15.26
N PHE A 42 -7.47 -6.13 15.26
CA PHE A 42 -7.12 -4.88 14.61
C PHE A 42 -7.31 -4.98 13.08
N ARG A 43 -6.72 -6.00 12.44
CA ARG A 43 -6.86 -6.25 11.00
C ARG A 43 -8.34 -6.36 10.60
N GLN A 44 -9.12 -7.17 11.31
CA GLN A 44 -10.55 -7.32 11.05
C GLN A 44 -11.30 -5.99 11.16
N THR A 45 -10.91 -5.13 12.09
CA THR A 45 -11.52 -3.82 12.28
C THR A 45 -11.16 -2.86 11.15
N LEU A 46 -9.90 -2.85 10.69
CA LEU A 46 -9.49 -2.07 9.52
C LEU A 46 -10.28 -2.49 8.27
N VAL A 47 -10.40 -3.80 8.05
CA VAL A 47 -11.11 -4.35 6.89
C VAL A 47 -12.60 -4.03 6.95
N ARG A 48 -13.28 -4.28 8.09
CA ARG A 48 -14.71 -4.00 8.26
C ARG A 48 -15.07 -2.52 8.08
N ASN A 49 -14.22 -1.63 8.52
CA ASN A 49 -14.45 -0.19 8.37
C ASN A 49 -13.96 0.37 7.01
N GLY A 50 -13.51 -0.48 6.10
CA GLY A 50 -13.03 -0.05 4.79
C GLY A 50 -11.84 0.90 4.85
N LEU A 51 -11.03 0.86 5.91
CA LEU A 51 -9.93 1.80 6.09
C LEU A 51 -8.78 1.47 5.14
N THR A 52 -8.36 2.47 4.38
CA THR A 52 -7.19 2.46 3.50
C THR A 52 -6.43 3.78 3.65
N ARG A 53 -5.24 3.88 3.10
CA ARG A 53 -4.45 5.13 3.15
C ARG A 53 -5.18 6.33 2.56
N PHE A 54 -5.94 6.11 1.48
CA PHE A 54 -6.69 7.15 0.79
C PHE A 54 -8.18 6.81 0.83
N ASN A 55 -8.90 7.41 1.75
CA ASN A 55 -10.35 7.30 1.86
C ASN A 55 -10.99 8.60 1.36
N GLY A 56 -12.20 8.54 0.82
CA GLY A 56 -12.97 9.75 0.55
C GLY A 56 -13.52 9.92 -0.86
N CYS A 57 -13.60 8.86 -1.66
CA CYS A 57 -14.39 8.87 -2.89
C CYS A 57 -15.59 7.94 -2.76
N GLU A 58 -16.77 8.41 -3.13
CA GLU A 58 -18.03 7.63 -3.10
C GLU A 58 -18.31 6.92 -4.43
N ALA A 59 -17.40 7.05 -5.42
CA ALA A 59 -17.58 6.41 -6.71
C ALA A 59 -17.51 4.89 -6.55
N GLN A 60 -18.49 4.21 -7.12
CA GLN A 60 -18.58 2.76 -7.13
C GLN A 60 -17.95 2.19 -8.39
N TRP A 61 -17.23 1.08 -8.23
CA TRP A 61 -16.75 0.27 -9.34
C TRP A 61 -17.52 -1.04 -9.42
N ARG A 62 -17.86 -1.45 -10.61
CA ARG A 62 -18.54 -2.72 -10.84
C ARG A 62 -17.57 -3.67 -11.52
N ARG A 63 -17.39 -4.85 -10.90
CA ARG A 63 -16.62 -5.92 -11.51
C ARG A 63 -17.26 -6.30 -12.85
N PRO A 64 -16.48 -6.45 -13.92
CA PRO A 64 -16.98 -6.91 -15.22
C PRO A 64 -17.69 -8.25 -15.11
N VAL A 65 -18.78 -8.38 -15.83
CA VAL A 65 -19.55 -9.63 -15.89
C VAL A 65 -18.81 -10.63 -16.80
N ASN A 66 -18.85 -11.91 -16.47
CA ASN A 66 -18.20 -12.99 -17.22
C ASN A 66 -16.66 -12.93 -17.25
N VAL A 67 -16.06 -12.28 -16.27
CA VAL A 67 -14.60 -12.26 -16.06
C VAL A 67 -14.26 -13.05 -14.81
N GLU A 68 -13.56 -14.16 -15.01
CA GLU A 68 -13.16 -15.03 -13.89
C GLU A 68 -12.05 -14.41 -13.05
N ARG A 69 -11.04 -13.81 -13.71
CA ARG A 69 -9.84 -13.32 -13.08
C ARG A 69 -9.65 -11.82 -13.34
N VAL A 70 -9.68 -11.04 -12.28
CA VAL A 70 -9.42 -9.59 -12.32
C VAL A 70 -8.16 -9.29 -11.53
N ILE A 71 -7.21 -8.65 -12.17
CA ILE A 71 -5.95 -8.18 -11.59
C ILE A 71 -6.01 -6.66 -11.43
N LEU A 72 -5.75 -6.19 -10.22
CA LEU A 72 -5.57 -4.78 -9.94
C LEU A 72 -4.08 -4.42 -9.97
N VAL A 73 -3.69 -3.59 -10.91
CA VAL A 73 -2.34 -3.01 -10.98
C VAL A 73 -2.37 -1.63 -10.34
N VAL A 74 -1.62 -1.44 -9.25
CA VAL A 74 -1.60 -0.16 -8.54
C VAL A 74 -0.35 0.62 -8.89
N GLY A 75 -0.56 1.77 -9.51
CA GLY A 75 0.49 2.71 -9.86
C GLY A 75 1.04 3.46 -8.66
N GLN A 76 2.23 4.01 -8.82
CA GLN A 76 2.97 4.75 -7.81
C GLN A 76 3.59 5.99 -8.45
N VAL A 77 3.91 7.00 -7.66
CA VAL A 77 4.68 8.17 -8.12
C VAL A 77 6.09 7.71 -8.48
N GLU A 78 6.49 7.87 -9.74
CA GLU A 78 7.76 7.31 -10.25
C GLU A 78 9.01 7.96 -9.64
N SER A 79 8.87 9.17 -9.06
CA SER A 79 9.91 9.83 -8.29
C SER A 79 9.98 9.40 -6.81
N ASP A 80 9.11 8.48 -6.38
CA ASP A 80 9.10 7.98 -5.01
C ASP A 80 10.45 7.32 -4.67
N PRO A 81 11.12 7.72 -3.56
CA PRO A 81 12.38 7.12 -3.14
C PRO A 81 12.35 5.60 -3.00
N SER A 82 11.20 5.02 -2.64
CA SER A 82 11.04 3.57 -2.55
C SER A 82 11.23 2.86 -3.90
N LEU A 83 10.87 3.51 -5.02
CA LEU A 83 11.15 2.98 -6.36
C LEU A 83 12.62 3.11 -6.73
N LYS A 84 13.24 4.22 -6.38
CA LYS A 84 14.65 4.46 -6.68
C LYS A 84 15.56 3.39 -6.08
N HIS A 85 15.22 2.93 -4.91
CA HIS A 85 16.06 2.04 -4.10
C HIS A 85 15.50 0.61 -3.98
N GLY A 86 14.19 0.44 -4.00
CA GLY A 86 13.53 -0.86 -3.79
C GLY A 86 13.25 -1.64 -5.08
N VAL A 87 13.53 -1.08 -6.27
CA VAL A 87 13.20 -1.75 -7.53
C VAL A 87 14.44 -1.90 -8.40
N GLN A 88 14.67 -3.12 -8.91
CA GLN A 88 15.82 -3.43 -9.75
C GLN A 88 15.54 -3.24 -11.24
N SER A 89 14.42 -3.76 -11.76
CA SER A 89 14.11 -3.83 -13.20
C SER A 89 12.92 -2.97 -13.61
N ILE A 90 11.80 -3.07 -12.92
CA ILE A 90 10.53 -2.40 -13.30
C ILE A 90 10.33 -1.16 -12.43
N ARG A 91 10.69 0.02 -12.94
CA ARG A 91 10.68 1.29 -12.19
C ARG A 91 9.58 2.27 -12.61
N THR A 92 8.79 1.91 -13.64
CA THR A 92 7.75 2.77 -14.19
C THR A 92 6.39 2.08 -14.14
N ASN A 93 5.33 2.87 -14.07
CA ASN A 93 3.96 2.37 -14.11
C ASN A 93 3.66 1.63 -15.41
N LEU A 94 4.14 2.17 -16.52
CA LEU A 94 4.00 1.53 -17.83
C LEU A 94 4.76 0.21 -17.89
N GLY A 95 5.98 0.15 -17.35
CA GLY A 95 6.75 -1.09 -17.26
C GLY A 95 6.04 -2.16 -16.43
N LEU A 96 5.42 -1.77 -15.31
CA LEU A 96 4.61 -2.67 -14.50
C LEU A 96 3.40 -3.19 -15.28
N LEU A 97 2.63 -2.32 -15.93
CA LEU A 97 1.48 -2.71 -16.74
C LEU A 97 1.87 -3.68 -17.87
N LYS A 98 2.94 -3.38 -18.60
CA LYS A 98 3.45 -4.26 -19.67
C LYS A 98 3.80 -5.65 -19.13
N ALA A 99 4.54 -5.70 -18.03
CA ALA A 99 4.94 -6.98 -17.43
C ALA A 99 3.74 -7.80 -16.95
N VAL A 100 2.75 -7.14 -16.31
CA VAL A 100 1.54 -7.82 -15.85
C VAL A 100 0.70 -8.30 -17.02
N ALA A 101 0.45 -7.47 -18.02
CA ALA A 101 -0.37 -7.83 -19.19
C ALA A 101 0.25 -9.00 -19.98
N GLN A 102 1.57 -8.96 -20.22
CA GLN A 102 2.28 -10.03 -20.93
C GLN A 102 2.25 -11.37 -20.19
N ALA A 103 2.30 -11.33 -18.85
CA ALA A 103 2.29 -12.55 -18.03
C ALA A 103 0.87 -13.08 -17.75
N ASN A 104 -0.20 -12.33 -18.03
CA ASN A 104 -1.56 -12.66 -17.63
C ASN A 104 -2.58 -12.30 -18.74
N ALA A 105 -2.38 -12.87 -19.93
CA ALA A 105 -3.21 -12.60 -21.09
C ALA A 105 -4.69 -13.04 -20.94
N ASP A 106 -4.97 -13.90 -19.96
CA ASP A 106 -6.28 -14.41 -19.60
C ASP A 106 -7.04 -13.55 -18.57
N ALA A 107 -6.40 -12.55 -18.01
CA ALA A 107 -6.96 -11.74 -16.94
C ALA A 107 -7.45 -10.38 -17.42
N HIS A 108 -8.51 -9.89 -16.79
CA HIS A 108 -8.95 -8.50 -16.93
C HIS A 108 -8.12 -7.59 -16.04
N ILE A 109 -7.42 -6.64 -16.63
CA ILE A 109 -6.48 -5.77 -15.94
C ILE A 109 -7.10 -4.42 -15.66
N VAL A 110 -7.24 -4.11 -14.37
CA VAL A 110 -7.70 -2.81 -13.88
C VAL A 110 -6.49 -2.03 -13.38
N TYR A 111 -6.22 -0.88 -13.96
CA TYR A 111 -5.14 0.01 -13.53
C TYR A 111 -5.66 1.09 -12.59
N LYS A 112 -5.09 1.15 -11.41
CA LYS A 112 -5.32 2.22 -10.43
C LYS A 112 -4.10 3.11 -10.31
N PRO A 113 -4.04 4.23 -11.03
CA PRO A 113 -2.95 5.18 -10.90
C PRO A 113 -2.94 5.85 -9.51
N HIS A 114 -1.78 6.30 -9.07
CA HIS A 114 -1.69 7.23 -7.95
C HIS A 114 -2.43 8.53 -8.28
N PRO A 115 -3.05 9.23 -7.32
CA PRO A 115 -3.80 10.47 -7.61
C PRO A 115 -3.00 11.52 -8.39
N GLU A 116 -1.73 11.71 -8.08
CA GLU A 116 -0.84 12.64 -8.81
C GLU A 116 -0.58 12.17 -10.25
N VAL A 117 -0.39 10.87 -10.46
CA VAL A 117 -0.23 10.28 -11.80
C VAL A 117 -1.52 10.38 -12.59
N TRP A 118 -2.67 10.22 -11.94
CA TRP A 118 -3.98 10.37 -12.58
C TRP A 118 -4.20 11.76 -13.15
N ALA A 119 -3.86 12.80 -12.41
CA ALA A 119 -3.92 14.18 -12.90
C ALA A 119 -3.03 14.40 -14.14
N THR A 120 -1.85 13.81 -14.16
CA THR A 120 -0.95 13.84 -15.33
C THR A 120 -1.54 13.10 -16.54
N LEU A 121 -2.12 11.91 -16.31
CA LEU A 121 -2.76 11.12 -17.36
C LEU A 121 -3.94 11.83 -18.00
N GLN A 122 -4.72 12.60 -17.24
CA GLN A 122 -5.82 13.39 -17.77
C GLN A 122 -5.36 14.50 -18.73
N ASN A 123 -4.17 15.05 -18.48
CA ASN A 123 -3.60 16.17 -19.24
C ASN A 123 -2.64 15.72 -20.36
N ASN A 124 -2.20 14.45 -20.39
CA ASN A 124 -1.29 13.91 -21.39
C ASN A 124 -1.94 12.75 -22.15
N GLY A 125 -2.60 13.08 -23.27
CA GLY A 125 -3.34 12.11 -24.09
C GLY A 125 -2.47 10.99 -24.67
N ALA A 126 -1.23 11.28 -25.07
CA ALA A 126 -0.32 10.28 -25.61
C ALA A 126 0.07 9.23 -24.56
N TYR A 127 0.44 9.68 -23.37
CA TYR A 127 0.80 8.80 -22.26
C TYR A 127 -0.41 7.97 -21.78
N ARG A 128 -1.59 8.60 -21.72
CA ARG A 128 -2.85 7.89 -21.42
C ARG A 128 -3.13 6.79 -22.44
N HIS A 129 -2.99 7.09 -23.72
CA HIS A 129 -3.20 6.11 -24.79
C HIS A 129 -2.23 4.93 -24.66
N GLU A 130 -0.96 5.20 -24.42
CA GLU A 130 0.04 4.13 -24.25
C GLU A 130 -0.28 3.23 -23.04
N MET A 131 -0.72 3.78 -21.92
CA MET A 131 -1.14 3.02 -20.74
C MET A 131 -2.37 2.14 -21.04
N GLN A 132 -3.34 2.65 -21.79
CA GLN A 132 -4.56 1.94 -22.18
C GLN A 132 -4.32 0.74 -23.09
N LEU A 133 -3.18 0.63 -23.74
CA LEU A 133 -2.81 -0.56 -24.52
C LEU A 133 -2.54 -1.79 -23.63
N TRP A 134 -2.31 -1.58 -22.32
CA TRP A 134 -1.87 -2.61 -21.40
C TRP A 134 -2.81 -2.84 -20.21
N CYS A 135 -3.98 -2.21 -20.21
CA CYS A 135 -5.04 -2.47 -19.25
C CYS A 135 -6.41 -2.35 -19.89
N ASP A 136 -7.38 -3.09 -19.38
CA ASP A 136 -8.76 -3.02 -19.85
C ASP A 136 -9.49 -1.79 -19.31
N GLU A 137 -9.16 -1.40 -18.09
CA GLU A 137 -9.74 -0.23 -17.42
C GLU A 137 -8.69 0.58 -16.66
N ALA A 138 -8.82 1.93 -16.66
CA ALA A 138 -8.06 2.81 -15.79
C ALA A 138 -9.00 3.57 -14.84
N VAL A 139 -8.84 3.38 -13.53
CA VAL A 139 -9.79 3.84 -12.49
C VAL A 139 -9.11 4.81 -11.52
N GLY A 140 -9.07 6.10 -11.85
CA GLY A 140 -8.41 7.12 -11.02
C GLY A 140 -9.18 7.48 -9.76
N ASN A 141 -10.49 7.63 -9.86
CA ASN A 141 -11.34 8.18 -8.79
C ASN A 141 -12.03 7.11 -7.92
N ILE A 142 -11.59 5.86 -7.99
CA ILE A 142 -12.12 4.78 -7.17
C ILE A 142 -11.14 4.50 -6.01
N THR A 143 -11.66 4.31 -4.79
CA THR A 143 -10.81 3.98 -3.64
C THR A 143 -10.33 2.53 -3.67
N LEU A 144 -9.22 2.23 -2.99
CA LEU A 144 -8.77 0.86 -2.81
C LEU A 144 -9.76 0.03 -1.98
N SER A 145 -10.44 0.65 -1.01
CA SER A 145 -11.48 -0.01 -0.22
C SER A 145 -12.63 -0.53 -1.08
N GLU A 146 -12.94 0.17 -2.16
CA GLU A 146 -13.99 -0.24 -3.13
C GLU A 146 -13.50 -1.30 -4.12
N LEU A 147 -12.24 -1.23 -4.55
CA LEU A 147 -11.67 -2.16 -5.54
C LEU A 147 -11.26 -3.50 -4.93
N LEU A 148 -10.56 -3.47 -3.79
CA LEU A 148 -9.94 -4.67 -3.21
C LEU A 148 -10.92 -5.83 -2.96
N PRO A 149 -12.16 -5.63 -2.48
CA PRO A 149 -13.11 -6.74 -2.34
C PRO A 149 -13.45 -7.44 -3.66
N LYS A 150 -13.39 -6.72 -4.76
CA LYS A 150 -13.93 -7.11 -6.07
C LYS A 150 -12.88 -7.65 -7.05
N VAL A 151 -11.59 -7.61 -6.69
CA VAL A 151 -10.48 -8.15 -7.50
C VAL A 151 -9.95 -9.46 -6.92
N ASN A 152 -9.25 -10.24 -7.74
CA ASN A 152 -8.64 -11.50 -7.32
C ASN A 152 -7.22 -11.29 -6.80
N GLU A 153 -6.45 -10.45 -7.49
CA GLU A 153 -5.02 -10.27 -7.28
C GLU A 153 -4.65 -8.80 -7.36
N VAL A 154 -3.55 -8.43 -6.71
CA VAL A 154 -3.02 -7.08 -6.70
C VAL A 154 -1.54 -7.11 -7.06
N HIS A 155 -1.15 -6.34 -8.07
CA HIS A 155 0.23 -6.21 -8.51
C HIS A 155 0.75 -4.81 -8.21
N VAL A 156 1.91 -4.74 -7.56
CA VAL A 156 2.52 -3.49 -7.10
C VAL A 156 4.03 -3.51 -7.29
N MET A 157 4.63 -2.35 -7.41
CA MET A 157 6.09 -2.24 -7.27
C MET A 157 6.47 -2.32 -5.78
N THR A 158 6.30 -1.23 -5.04
CA THR A 158 6.60 -1.15 -3.59
C THR A 158 5.46 -0.51 -2.79
N SER A 159 4.30 -0.31 -3.42
CA SER A 159 3.19 0.44 -2.86
C SER A 159 2.59 -0.21 -1.61
N LEU A 160 2.21 0.63 -0.63
CA LEU A 160 1.45 0.21 0.56
C LEU A 160 0.12 -0.49 0.21
N ALA A 161 -0.41 -0.26 -1.00
CA ALA A 161 -1.61 -0.94 -1.48
C ALA A 161 -1.49 -2.48 -1.46
N GLY A 162 -0.28 -3.01 -1.65
CA GLY A 162 -0.01 -4.45 -1.50
C GLY A 162 -0.23 -4.94 -0.08
N PHE A 163 0.22 -4.20 0.93
CA PHE A 163 -0.06 -4.53 2.32
C PHE A 163 -1.56 -4.45 2.64
N GLU A 164 -2.26 -3.41 2.17
CA GLU A 164 -3.70 -3.27 2.33
C GLU A 164 -4.49 -4.42 1.67
N ALA A 165 -3.96 -4.95 0.56
CA ALA A 165 -4.49 -6.14 -0.11
C ALA A 165 -4.25 -7.42 0.70
N LEU A 166 -3.05 -7.62 1.26
CA LEU A 166 -2.73 -8.73 2.17
C LEU A 166 -3.65 -8.75 3.38
N LEU A 167 -3.92 -7.59 4.00
CA LEU A 167 -4.85 -7.49 5.14
C LEU A 167 -6.26 -8.00 4.79
N ARG A 168 -6.63 -7.97 3.51
CA ARG A 168 -7.93 -8.44 2.96
C ARG A 168 -7.86 -9.82 2.35
N GLY A 169 -6.76 -10.53 2.55
CA GLY A 169 -6.57 -11.91 2.04
C GLY A 169 -6.45 -12.00 0.52
N LYS A 170 -6.03 -10.92 -0.16
CA LYS A 170 -5.80 -10.95 -1.59
C LYS A 170 -4.41 -11.49 -1.91
N LYS A 171 -4.29 -12.17 -3.06
CA LYS A 171 -2.99 -12.49 -3.63
C LYS A 171 -2.27 -11.22 -4.03
N VAL A 172 -0.99 -11.11 -3.72
CA VAL A 172 -0.19 -9.93 -3.99
C VAL A 172 1.11 -10.33 -4.69
N SER A 173 1.38 -9.70 -5.82
CA SER A 173 2.66 -9.83 -6.54
C SER A 173 3.45 -8.53 -6.40
N CYS A 174 4.68 -8.66 -5.87
CA CYS A 174 5.60 -7.55 -5.64
C CYS A 174 6.72 -7.54 -6.67
N TYR A 175 6.89 -6.42 -7.36
CA TYR A 175 7.96 -6.20 -8.35
C TYR A 175 9.13 -5.40 -7.76
N GLY A 176 9.14 -5.21 -6.45
CA GLY A 176 10.18 -4.53 -5.71
C GLY A 176 10.19 -4.91 -4.23
N HIS A 177 11.19 -4.42 -3.50
CA HIS A 177 11.41 -4.72 -2.10
C HIS A 177 10.48 -3.90 -1.20
N SER A 178 9.29 -4.43 -0.91
CA SER A 178 8.38 -3.86 0.08
C SER A 178 8.67 -4.43 1.47
N PHE A 179 8.29 -3.73 2.54
CA PHE A 179 8.49 -4.24 3.90
C PHE A 179 7.69 -5.52 4.18
N TYR A 180 6.59 -5.73 3.46
CA TYR A 180 5.70 -6.89 3.60
C TYR A 180 6.03 -8.02 2.62
N ALA A 181 6.97 -7.82 1.68
CA ALA A 181 7.42 -8.82 0.70
C ALA A 181 8.55 -9.68 1.28
N GLY A 182 8.77 -10.87 0.73
CA GLY A 182 9.84 -11.78 1.14
C GLY A 182 9.55 -12.63 2.38
N TRP A 183 8.34 -12.56 2.92
CA TRP A 183 7.94 -13.32 4.13
C TRP A 183 7.04 -14.52 3.82
N GLY A 184 6.94 -14.95 2.57
CA GLY A 184 6.05 -16.03 2.13
C GLY A 184 4.58 -15.63 1.97
N LEU A 185 4.25 -14.35 2.09
CA LEU A 185 2.90 -13.79 1.95
C LEU A 185 2.60 -13.26 0.55
N THR A 186 3.63 -13.05 -0.24
CA THR A 186 3.58 -12.43 -1.57
C THR A 186 4.26 -13.32 -2.61
N THR A 187 3.89 -13.12 -3.87
CA THR A 187 4.69 -13.58 -5.01
C THR A 187 5.73 -12.52 -5.32
N ASP A 188 6.98 -12.80 -5.01
CA ASP A 188 8.06 -11.82 -5.12
C ASP A 188 8.79 -11.99 -6.45
N MET A 189 8.70 -10.98 -7.33
CA MET A 189 9.40 -10.96 -8.63
C MET A 189 10.89 -10.60 -8.48
N VAL A 190 11.27 -10.11 -7.31
CA VAL A 190 12.65 -9.82 -6.93
C VAL A 190 12.99 -10.63 -5.69
N PRO A 191 14.03 -11.48 -5.74
CA PRO A 191 14.43 -12.30 -4.60
C PRO A 191 14.85 -11.47 -3.39
N MET A 192 14.49 -11.92 -2.18
CA MET A 192 14.85 -11.29 -0.89
C MET A 192 15.54 -12.32 0.02
N PRO A 193 16.80 -12.70 -0.26
CA PRO A 193 17.49 -13.73 0.50
C PRO A 193 17.76 -13.35 1.97
N SER A 194 17.69 -12.07 2.32
CA SER A 194 17.80 -11.58 3.70
C SER A 194 16.59 -11.95 4.56
N ARG A 195 15.48 -12.44 3.99
CA ARG A 195 14.22 -12.77 4.67
C ARG A 195 13.87 -14.25 4.57
N PRO A 196 14.66 -15.16 5.17
CA PRO A 196 14.39 -16.59 5.09
C PRO A 196 13.20 -17.05 5.93
N ARG A 197 12.74 -16.23 6.89
CA ARG A 197 11.61 -16.54 7.75
C ARG A 197 10.29 -16.40 6.98
N GLN A 198 9.38 -17.34 7.21
CA GLN A 198 8.00 -17.22 6.73
C GLN A 198 7.11 -16.72 7.88
N LEU A 199 6.22 -15.80 7.54
CA LEU A 199 5.25 -15.22 8.46
C LEU A 199 3.83 -15.47 7.97
N ASN A 200 2.87 -15.47 8.88
CA ASN A 200 1.47 -15.26 8.51
C ASN A 200 1.13 -13.76 8.57
N VAL A 201 -0.03 -13.40 8.03
CA VAL A 201 -0.44 -11.98 7.93
C VAL A 201 -0.58 -11.31 9.30
N ASP A 202 -0.99 -12.05 10.32
CA ASP A 202 -1.20 -11.49 11.66
C ASP A 202 0.13 -11.30 12.42
N GLU A 203 1.12 -12.13 12.16
CA GLU A 203 2.51 -11.90 12.62
C GLU A 203 3.11 -10.66 11.95
N LEU A 204 2.91 -10.49 10.64
CA LEU A 204 3.33 -9.28 9.95
C LEU A 204 2.64 -8.03 10.52
N VAL A 205 1.34 -8.09 10.80
CA VAL A 205 0.58 -7.00 11.44
C VAL A 205 1.11 -6.73 12.84
N ALA A 206 1.33 -7.77 13.65
CA ALA A 206 1.85 -7.63 15.02
C ALA A 206 3.23 -6.96 15.02
N GLY A 207 4.15 -7.41 14.17
CA GLY A 207 5.48 -6.84 14.06
C GLY A 207 5.46 -5.40 13.52
N ALA A 208 4.82 -5.20 12.37
CA ALA A 208 4.89 -3.93 11.65
C ALA A 208 4.02 -2.81 12.26
N LEU A 209 2.92 -3.14 12.93
CA LEU A 209 1.98 -2.13 13.44
C LEU A 209 1.93 -2.02 14.97
N PHE A 210 2.43 -3.01 15.71
CA PHE A 210 2.38 -2.97 17.18
C PHE A 210 3.76 -2.95 17.83
N SER A 211 4.69 -3.74 17.31
CA SER A 211 5.99 -3.91 17.97
C SER A 211 7.04 -2.92 17.50
N TYR A 212 7.06 -2.64 16.19
CA TYR A 212 8.04 -1.71 15.60
C TYR A 212 7.69 -0.23 15.85
N PRO A 213 6.43 0.26 15.58
CA PRO A 213 6.13 1.68 15.74
C PRO A 213 5.97 2.06 17.22
N ARG A 214 6.46 3.24 17.58
CA ARG A 214 6.16 3.88 18.85
C ARG A 214 5.06 4.91 18.65
N TYR A 215 3.86 4.61 19.14
CA TYR A 215 2.74 5.53 19.10
C TYR A 215 2.82 6.50 20.28
N MET A 216 2.74 7.79 20.00
CA MET A 216 2.85 8.84 20.98
C MET A 216 1.56 9.63 21.00
N HIS A 217 0.86 9.63 22.12
CA HIS A 217 -0.34 10.43 22.34
C HIS A 217 -0.04 11.62 23.23
N ARG A 218 -0.51 12.79 22.84
CA ARG A 218 -0.37 14.02 23.64
C ARG A 218 -1.67 14.25 24.40
N LEU A 219 -1.67 13.86 25.66
CA LEU A 219 -2.74 14.16 26.63
C LEU A 219 -2.24 15.22 27.60
N GLU A 220 -3.00 16.31 27.75
CA GLU A 220 -2.72 17.38 28.74
C GLU A 220 -1.27 17.92 28.70
N GLY A 221 -0.72 18.08 27.52
CA GLY A 221 0.64 18.60 27.34
C GLY A 221 1.76 17.60 27.57
N LYS A 222 1.47 16.37 28.02
CA LYS A 222 2.44 15.30 28.20
C LYS A 222 2.37 14.29 27.06
N VAL A 223 3.54 13.85 26.61
CA VAL A 223 3.66 12.80 25.58
C VAL A 223 3.73 11.46 26.29
N ARG A 224 2.79 10.54 25.99
CA ARG A 224 2.79 9.18 26.51
C ARG A 224 2.85 8.19 25.34
N SER A 225 3.63 7.14 25.53
CA SER A 225 3.62 5.99 24.61
C SER A 225 2.32 5.23 24.81
N THR A 226 1.65 4.90 23.71
CA THR A 226 0.40 4.11 23.74
C THR A 226 0.48 2.98 22.74
N THR A 227 -0.24 1.90 23.00
CA THR A 227 -0.56 0.88 22.00
C THR A 227 -1.49 1.49 20.95
N PRO A 228 -1.46 1.05 19.67
CA PRO A 228 -2.39 1.54 18.66
C PRO A 228 -3.82 1.17 19.04
N GLU A 229 -4.59 2.17 19.45
CA GLU A 229 -6.01 2.03 19.72
C GLU A 229 -6.84 2.57 18.55
N MET A 230 -8.06 2.03 18.38
CA MET A 230 -8.98 2.43 17.31
C MET A 230 -9.27 3.92 17.22
N PRO A 231 -9.37 4.72 18.32
CA PRO A 231 -9.52 6.16 18.24
C PRO A 231 -8.37 6.87 17.54
N LEU A 232 -7.13 6.41 17.73
CA LEU A 232 -5.94 6.91 17.04
C LEU A 232 -6.02 6.64 15.53
N MET A 233 -6.56 5.47 15.15
CA MET A 233 -6.69 5.07 13.74
C MET A 233 -7.83 5.79 13.02
N LYS A 234 -8.92 6.18 13.72
CA LYS A 234 -9.94 7.07 13.16
C LYS A 234 -9.38 8.45 12.83
N GLY A 235 -8.41 8.93 13.60
CA GLY A 235 -7.65 10.16 13.30
C GLY A 235 -6.76 10.01 12.06
N LEU A 236 -6.26 8.81 11.75
CA LEU A 236 -5.49 8.54 10.52
C LEU A 236 -6.39 8.53 9.27
N GLY A 237 -7.66 8.16 9.38
CA GLY A 237 -8.64 8.26 8.30
C GLY A 237 -9.08 9.69 7.97
N SER A 238 -8.79 10.66 8.84
CA SER A 238 -9.06 12.08 8.62
C SER A 238 -7.90 12.85 7.97
N TRP A 239 -6.88 12.18 7.45
CA TRP A 239 -5.87 12.81 6.58
C TRP A 239 -6.51 13.20 5.24
N ARG A 240 -7.40 14.17 5.32
CA ARG A 240 -7.76 14.96 4.16
C ARG A 240 -6.48 15.71 3.79
N THR A 241 -5.94 15.45 2.63
CA THR A 241 -5.12 16.42 1.94
C THR A 241 -6.02 17.63 1.74
N GLU A 242 -5.87 18.66 2.57
CA GLU A 242 -6.37 19.97 2.21
C GLU A 242 -5.73 20.30 0.87
N PRO A 243 -6.51 20.62 -0.17
CA PRO A 243 -5.95 21.12 -1.39
C PRO A 243 -5.18 22.38 -0.99
N ALA A 244 -3.88 22.40 -1.29
CA ALA A 244 -3.09 23.62 -1.14
C ALA A 244 -3.83 24.71 -1.92
N MET A 245 -4.47 25.61 -1.21
CA MET A 245 -4.97 26.85 -1.79
C MET A 245 -3.76 27.62 -2.29
N LEU A 246 -3.50 27.51 -3.59
CA LEU A 246 -2.70 28.45 -4.31
C LEU A 246 -3.44 29.79 -4.23
N SER A 247 -3.13 30.58 -3.20
CA SER A 247 -3.51 31.99 -3.18
C SER A 247 -2.72 32.68 -4.27
N ALA A 248 -3.39 32.89 -5.40
CA ALA A 248 -2.98 33.91 -6.35
C ALA A 248 -2.96 35.25 -5.57
N ARG A 249 -1.78 35.82 -5.35
CA ARG A 249 -1.62 37.22 -5.08
C ARG A 249 -1.14 37.88 -6.35
N ALA A 250 -1.96 38.85 -6.77
CA ALA A 250 -1.71 39.82 -7.83
C ALA A 250 -0.40 40.58 -7.62
#